data_9e5375921d16a3480924112f848b78ab
#
_entry.id   9e5375921d16a3480924112f848b78ab
#
_cell.length_a   1.000
_cell.length_b   1.000
_cell.length_c   1.000
_cell.angle_alpha   90.00
_cell.angle_beta   90.00
_cell.angle_gamma   90.00
#
_symmetry.space_group_name_H-M   'P 1'
#
loop_
_entity.id
_entity.type
_entity.pdbx_description
1 polymer ?
#
loop_
_entity_poly.entity_id
_entity_poly.type
_entity_poly.pdbx_seq_one_letter_code
_entity_poly.pdbx_strand_id
1 'polypeptide(L)' 'MCETNVYIEKDGKEELYLENVDVIKPEEGKIYMRNIFGEQKYFEGAI' A
#
# COMPACT_ATOMS: atom_id res chain seq x y z
N MET A 1 7.52 15.54 4.85
CA MET A 1 6.92 14.24 5.01
C MET A 1 5.79 14.03 4.04
N CYS A 2 5.86 13.00 3.24
CA CYS A 2 4.87 12.80 2.18
C CYS A 2 3.91 11.69 2.57
N GLU A 3 2.68 12.08 2.83
CA GLU A 3 1.61 11.12 3.02
C GLU A 3 1.05 10.81 1.64
N THR A 4 0.90 9.54 1.36
CA THR A 4 0.38 9.14 0.07
C THR A 4 -0.69 8.06 0.24
N ASN A 5 -1.59 8.02 -0.70
CA ASN A 5 -2.61 6.99 -0.74
C ASN A 5 -2.15 5.90 -1.69
N VAL A 6 -2.38 4.66 -1.31
CA VAL A 6 -2.03 3.52 -2.14
C VAL A 6 -3.29 2.97 -2.76
N TYR A 7 -3.27 2.85 -4.08
CA TYR A 7 -4.38 2.34 -4.84
C TYR A 7 -4.00 1.02 -5.49
N ILE A 8 -4.93 0.12 -5.59
CA ILE A 8 -4.72 -1.15 -6.26
C ILE A 8 -5.67 -1.22 -7.44
N GLU A 9 -5.14 -1.56 -8.59
CA GLU A 9 -5.95 -1.76 -9.77
C GLU A 9 -6.39 -3.22 -9.83
N LYS A 10 -7.68 -3.40 -9.92
CA LYS A 10 -8.26 -4.74 -9.97
C LYS A 10 -9.41 -4.72 -10.97
N ASP A 11 -9.37 -5.61 -11.96
CA ASP A 11 -10.40 -5.70 -12.98
C ASP A 11 -10.67 -4.38 -13.68
N GLY A 12 -9.60 -3.62 -13.94
CA GLY A 12 -9.71 -2.35 -14.61
C GLY A 12 -10.20 -1.21 -13.74
N LYS A 13 -10.29 -1.43 -12.45
CA LYS A 13 -10.73 -0.40 -11.52
C LYS A 13 -9.67 -0.14 -10.47
N GLU A 14 -9.52 1.11 -10.10
CA GLU A 14 -8.64 1.48 -9.02
C GLU A 14 -9.42 1.57 -7.72
N GLU A 15 -8.92 0.91 -6.69
CA GLU A 15 -9.54 0.96 -5.38
C GLU A 15 -8.51 1.42 -4.36
N LEU A 16 -8.95 2.25 -3.43
CA LEU A 16 -8.08 2.70 -2.36
C LEU A 16 -7.77 1.51 -1.46
N TYR A 17 -6.49 1.21 -1.31
CA TYR A 17 -6.05 0.10 -0.48
C TYR A 17 -5.70 0.57 0.92
N LEU A 18 -4.93 1.66 1.01
CA LEU A 18 -4.52 2.23 2.28
C LEU A 18 -4.26 3.71 2.07
N GLU A 19 -4.80 4.54 2.94
CA GLU A 19 -4.63 5.98 2.83
C GLU A 19 -3.61 6.49 3.84
N ASN A 20 -3.01 7.61 3.52
CA ASN A 20 -2.05 8.30 4.38
C ASN A 20 -0.86 7.41 4.74
N VAL A 21 -0.35 6.69 3.75
CA VAL A 21 0.76 5.76 3.95
C VAL A 21 2.06 6.56 4.06
N ASP A 22 2.81 6.30 5.10
CA ASP A 22 4.11 6.94 5.29
C ASP A 22 5.27 5.95 5.22
N VAL A 23 5.01 4.66 5.26
CA VAL A 23 6.05 3.64 5.16
C VAL A 23 5.67 2.62 4.11
N ILE A 24 6.56 2.40 3.16
CA ILE A 24 6.41 1.36 2.15
C ILE A 24 7.73 0.60 2.08
N LYS A 25 7.69 -0.69 2.31
CA LYS A 25 8.87 -1.54 2.24
C LYS A 25 8.61 -2.71 1.31
N PRO A 26 9.27 -2.73 0.15
CA PRO A 26 9.15 -3.89 -0.72
C PRO A 26 9.93 -5.07 -0.12
N GLU A 27 9.32 -6.23 -0.12
CA GLU A 27 9.94 -7.45 0.34
C GLU A 27 9.77 -8.52 -0.72
N GLU A 28 10.38 -9.66 -0.53
CA GLU A 28 10.27 -10.73 -1.51
C GLU A 28 8.82 -11.17 -1.64
N GLY A 29 8.26 -10.95 -2.83
CA GLY A 29 6.92 -11.39 -3.13
C GLY A 29 5.81 -10.61 -2.47
N LYS A 30 6.15 -9.55 -1.75
CA LYS A 30 5.11 -8.76 -1.09
C LYS A 30 5.61 -7.36 -0.79
N ILE A 31 4.68 -6.50 -0.47
CA ILE A 31 4.98 -5.11 -0.11
C ILE A 31 4.32 -4.83 1.24
N TYR A 32 5.14 -4.39 2.18
CA TYR A 32 4.66 -3.98 3.49
C TYR A 32 4.36 -2.48 3.47
N MET A 33 3.21 -2.11 4.00
CA MET A 33 2.80 -0.72 4.07
C MET A 33 2.25 -0.41 5.45
N ARG A 34 2.52 0.80 5.91
CA ARG A 34 1.96 1.28 7.17
C ARG A 34 1.57 2.74 6.98
N ASN A 35 0.43 3.11 7.51
CA ASN A 35 -0.01 4.50 7.43
C ASN A 35 0.24 5.24 8.74
N ILE A 36 -0.11 6.53 8.73
CA ILE A 36 0.15 7.39 9.90
C ILE A 36 -0.74 7.03 11.08
N PHE A 37 -1.79 6.27 10.85
CA PHE A 37 -2.69 5.84 11.92
C PHE A 37 -2.25 4.54 12.56
N GLY A 38 -1.11 4.00 12.13
CA GLY A 38 -0.62 2.74 12.65
C GLY A 38 -1.19 1.50 12.00
N GLU A 39 -2.00 1.66 10.98
CA GLU A 39 -2.54 0.52 10.25
C GLU A 39 -1.45 -0.08 9.36
N GLN A 40 -1.35 -1.39 9.38
CA GLN A 40 -0.34 -2.12 8.62
C GLN A 40 -1.02 -3.05 7.64
N LYS A 41 -0.49 -3.13 6.44
CA LYS A 41 -1.01 -4.04 5.43
C LYS A 41 0.12 -4.60 4.59
N TYR A 42 -0.11 -5.81 4.09
CA TYR A 42 0.80 -6.44 3.15
C TYR A 42 0.05 -6.69 1.87
N PHE A 43 0.70 -6.41 0.77
CA PHE A 43 0.16 -6.71 -0.54
C PHE A 43 1.04 -7.75 -1.21
N GLU A 44 0.47 -8.89 -1.54
CA GLU A 44 1.19 -9.94 -2.24
C GLU A 44 1.00 -9.79 -3.73
N GLY A 45 2.09 -9.81 -4.45
CA GLY A 45 2.03 -9.70 -5.89
C GLY A 45 3.28 -9.06 -6.43
N ALA A 46 3.37 -9.05 -7.73
CA ALA A 46 4.48 -8.42 -8.43
C ALA A 46 4.10 -7.00 -8.80
N ILE A 47 5.08 -6.17 -8.75
CA ILE A 47 4.94 -4.81 -9.23
C ILE A 47 5.36 -4.79 -10.68
#